data_db46cc9524915fd7ae6c4040848f6d4f
#
_entry.id   db46cc9524915fd7ae6c4040848f6d4f
#
_cell.length_a   1.000
_cell.length_b   1.000
_cell.length_c   1.000
_cell.angle_alpha   90.00
_cell.angle_beta   90.00
_cell.angle_gamma   90.00
#
_symmetry.space_group_name_H-M   'P 1'
#
loop_
_entity.id
_entity.type
_entity.pdbx_description
1 polymer ?
#
loop_
_entity_poly.entity_id
_entity_poly.type
_entity_poly.pdbx_seq_one_letter_code
_entity_poly.pdbx_strand_id
1 'polypeptide(L)' 'MHMKPDTAYKVTKGNTDGSFKVDDIVYVDKEDGSVVVPRWDKKFNKEELTKSVIDFECEVDSAWEIVRTQNNVLVKRE' A
#
# COMPACT_ATOMS: atom_id res chain seq x y z
N MET A 1 8.08 9.92 0.47
CA MET A 1 6.86 9.47 1.16
C MET A 1 7.21 8.55 2.31
N HIS A 2 6.54 8.68 3.43
CA HIS A 2 6.86 7.91 4.61
C HIS A 2 5.65 7.08 5.04
N MET A 3 5.74 5.77 4.87
CA MET A 3 4.68 4.83 5.23
C MET A 3 5.18 3.90 6.34
N LYS A 4 4.35 3.70 7.35
CA LYS A 4 4.67 2.81 8.46
C LYS A 4 4.20 1.38 8.16
N PRO A 5 4.97 0.34 8.56
CA PRO A 5 4.49 -1.04 8.48
C PRO A 5 3.23 -1.24 9.34
N ASP A 6 2.45 -2.24 9.00
CA ASP A 6 1.22 -2.61 9.73
C ASP A 6 0.11 -1.56 9.71
N THR A 7 0.22 -0.58 8.83
CA THR A 7 -0.78 0.48 8.70
C THR A 7 -1.35 0.45 7.30
N ALA A 8 -2.67 0.48 7.18
CA ALA A 8 -3.32 0.60 5.89
C ALA A 8 -3.43 2.08 5.51
N TYR A 9 -3.25 2.35 4.23
CA TYR A 9 -3.33 3.70 3.68
C TYR A 9 -4.30 3.72 2.51
N LYS A 10 -4.99 4.82 2.35
CA LYS A 10 -5.82 5.07 1.18
C LYS A 10 -5.11 6.04 0.25
N VAL A 11 -5.01 5.69 -1.02
CA VAL A 11 -4.38 6.55 -2.02
C VAL A 11 -5.28 7.75 -2.28
N THR A 12 -4.73 8.94 -2.11
CA THR A 12 -5.45 10.21 -2.35
C THR A 12 -5.06 10.84 -3.68
N LYS A 13 -3.89 10.48 -4.21
CA LYS A 13 -3.44 10.92 -5.52
C LYS A 13 -2.79 9.73 -6.21
N GLY A 14 -3.32 9.31 -7.35
CA GLY A 14 -2.76 8.23 -8.13
C GLY A 14 -1.53 8.65 -8.91
N ASN A 15 -0.75 7.69 -9.37
CA ASN A 15 0.40 7.96 -10.22
C ASN A 15 0.03 7.90 -11.71
N THR A 16 0.98 8.31 -12.57
CA THR A 16 0.70 8.48 -14.00
C THR A 16 0.45 7.17 -14.74
N ASP A 17 1.05 6.06 -14.31
CA ASP A 17 0.91 4.78 -15.01
C ASP A 17 -0.28 3.94 -14.53
N GLY A 18 -1.02 4.40 -13.52
CA GLY A 18 -2.19 3.70 -13.02
C GLY A 18 -1.89 2.58 -12.02
N SER A 19 -0.63 2.42 -11.60
CA SER A 19 -0.27 1.42 -10.59
C SER A 19 -0.95 1.70 -9.26
N PHE A 20 -1.13 2.97 -8.94
CA PHE A 20 -1.83 3.44 -7.74
C PHE A 20 -2.96 4.34 -8.20
N LYS A 21 -4.18 4.01 -7.81
CA LYS A 21 -5.36 4.82 -8.15
C LYS A 21 -6.00 5.39 -6.89
N VAL A 22 -6.62 6.53 -7.01
CA VAL A 22 -7.38 7.13 -5.91
C VAL A 22 -8.36 6.10 -5.34
N ASP A 23 -8.42 6.04 -4.02
CA ASP A 23 -9.21 5.10 -3.23
C ASP A 23 -8.63 3.68 -3.13
N ASP A 24 -7.51 3.39 -3.78
CA ASP A 24 -6.79 2.14 -3.52
C ASP A 24 -6.34 2.08 -2.06
N ILE A 25 -6.45 0.89 -1.46
CA ILE A 25 -5.90 0.65 -0.14
C ILE A 25 -4.56 -0.05 -0.33
N VAL A 26 -3.52 0.51 0.29
CA VAL A 26 -2.16 -0.01 0.18
C VAL A 26 -1.55 -0.16 1.57
N TYR A 27 -0.55 -1.01 1.71
CA TYR A 27 0.17 -1.16 2.98
C TYR A 27 1.62 -1.58 2.73
N VAL A 28 2.44 -1.41 3.76
CA VAL A 28 3.85 -1.81 3.71
C VAL A 28 4.01 -3.16 4.40
N ASP A 29 4.63 -4.11 3.69
CA ASP A 29 4.96 -5.41 4.26
C ASP A 29 6.08 -5.24 5.29
N LYS A 30 5.83 -5.69 6.50
CA LYS A 30 6.77 -5.57 7.61
C LYS A 30 8.06 -6.34 7.37
N GLU A 31 8.01 -7.46 6.67
CA GLU A 31 9.16 -8.34 6.49
C GLU A 31 10.19 -7.77 5.54
N ASP A 32 9.75 -7.21 4.42
CA ASP A 32 10.67 -6.75 3.38
C ASP A 32 10.55 -5.26 3.03
N GLY A 33 9.60 -4.56 3.63
CA GLY A 33 9.39 -3.14 3.36
C GLY A 33 8.74 -2.83 2.01
N SER A 34 8.24 -3.84 1.31
CA SER A 34 7.54 -3.64 0.03
C SER A 34 6.20 -2.97 0.23
N VAL A 35 5.78 -2.17 -0.75
CA VAL A 35 4.43 -1.61 -0.78
C VAL A 35 3.53 -2.58 -1.55
N VAL A 36 2.46 -3.01 -0.91
CA VAL A 36 1.51 -3.97 -1.48
C VAL A 36 0.26 -3.24 -1.92
N VAL A 37 -0.17 -3.50 -3.16
CA VAL A 37 -1.40 -2.96 -3.74
C VAL A 37 -2.36 -4.14 -3.98
N PRO A 38 -3.24 -4.45 -3.02
CA PRO A 38 -4.10 -5.64 -3.12
C PRO A 38 -5.05 -5.63 -4.32
N ARG A 39 -5.43 -4.45 -4.81
CA ARG A 39 -6.36 -4.32 -5.94
C ARG A 39 -5.93 -5.19 -7.14
N TRP A 40 -4.63 -5.28 -7.39
CA TRP A 40 -4.10 -6.08 -8.51
C TRP A 40 -2.93 -6.97 -8.09
N ASP A 41 -2.84 -7.27 -6.80
CA ASP A 41 -1.90 -8.24 -6.22
C ASP A 41 -0.45 -7.93 -6.58
N LYS A 42 -0.06 -6.66 -6.49
CA LYS A 42 1.29 -6.22 -6.83
C LYS A 42 2.05 -5.80 -5.59
N LYS A 43 3.31 -6.19 -5.51
CA LYS A 43 4.28 -5.72 -4.52
C LYS A 43 5.34 -4.89 -5.21
N PHE A 44 5.61 -3.72 -4.67
CA PHE A 44 6.70 -2.86 -5.13
C PHE A 44 7.79 -2.86 -4.08
N ASN A 45 8.95 -3.42 -4.41
CA ASN A 45 10.09 -3.38 -3.49
C ASN A 45 10.75 -2.00 -3.51
N LYS A 46 11.74 -1.80 -2.61
CA LYS A 46 12.40 -0.49 -2.49
C LYS A 46 13.09 -0.05 -3.77
N GLU A 47 13.67 -0.98 -4.52
CA GLU A 47 14.32 -0.65 -5.78
C GLU A 47 13.31 -0.18 -6.82
N GLU A 48 12.18 -0.86 -6.94
CA GLU A 48 11.12 -0.47 -7.86
C GLU A 48 10.57 0.90 -7.50
N LEU A 49 10.38 1.17 -6.21
CA LEU A 49 9.90 2.47 -5.74
C LEU A 49 10.89 3.59 -6.02
N THR A 50 12.19 3.27 -6.05
CA THR A 50 13.24 4.26 -6.33
C THR A 50 13.41 4.49 -7.83
N LYS A 51 13.34 3.45 -8.63
CA LYS A 51 13.55 3.52 -10.08
C LYS A 51 12.34 4.07 -10.82
N SER A 52 11.15 3.72 -10.37
CA SER A 52 9.92 4.23 -10.95
C SER A 52 9.60 5.55 -10.29
N VAL A 53 9.30 6.56 -11.07
CA VAL A 53 8.80 7.82 -10.53
C VAL A 53 7.38 7.54 -10.02
N ILE A 54 7.29 6.97 -8.83
CA ILE A 54 6.01 6.68 -8.23
C ILE A 54 5.58 7.91 -7.43
N ASP A 55 4.80 8.72 -8.08
CA ASP A 55 4.35 10.00 -7.56
C ASP A 55 2.91 9.90 -7.06
N PHE A 56 2.68 8.98 -6.11
CA PHE A 56 1.37 8.86 -5.50
C PHE A 56 1.38 9.43 -4.09
N GLU A 57 0.22 9.84 -3.61
CA GLU A 57 0.04 10.30 -2.23
C GLU A 57 -1.02 9.45 -1.56
N CYS A 58 -0.87 9.24 -0.26
CA CYS A 58 -1.81 8.44 0.52
C CYS A 58 -1.92 8.99 1.94
N GLU A 59 -2.99 8.58 2.63
CA GLU A 59 -3.21 8.92 4.04
C GLU A 59 -3.63 7.68 4.80
N VAL A 60 -3.45 7.69 6.12
CA VAL A 60 -3.83 6.56 6.97
C VAL A 60 -5.34 6.32 6.86
N ASP A 61 -5.72 5.07 6.63
CA ASP A 61 -7.13 4.66 6.63
C ASP A 61 -7.34 3.65 7.75
N SER A 62 -7.84 4.12 8.89
CA SER A 62 -8.06 3.28 10.07
C SER A 62 -9.26 2.33 9.93
N ALA A 63 -10.02 2.42 8.84
CA ALA A 63 -11.10 1.48 8.57
C ALA A 63 -10.57 0.09 8.19
N TRP A 64 -9.29 -0.04 7.88
CA TRP A 64 -8.67 -1.30 7.48
C TRP A 64 -7.59 -1.72 8.45
N GLU A 65 -7.41 -3.03 8.60
CA GLU A 65 -6.30 -3.59 9.35
C GLU A 65 -5.65 -4.73 8.58
N ILE A 66 -4.38 -5.00 8.89
CA ILE A 66 -3.62 -6.06 8.24
C ILE A 66 -3.60 -7.25 9.19
N VAL A 67 -4.21 -8.36 8.78
CA VAL A 67 -4.27 -9.59 9.58
C VAL A 67 -3.13 -10.50 9.13
N ARG A 68 -2.10 -10.62 9.97
CA ARG A 68 -0.88 -11.34 9.62
C ARG A 68 -1.01 -12.84 9.69
N THR A 69 -1.92 -13.35 10.49
CA THR A 69 -2.12 -14.80 10.63
C THR A 69 -2.63 -15.46 9.36
N GLN A 70 -3.01 -14.67 8.35
CA GLN A 70 -3.52 -15.15 7.08
C GLN A 70 -2.75 -14.55 5.90
N ASN A 71 -1.42 -14.52 6.00
CA ASN A 71 -0.55 -14.02 4.92
C ASN A 71 -0.81 -12.54 4.57
N ASN A 72 -0.92 -11.69 5.59
CA ASN A 72 -1.12 -10.25 5.40
C ASN A 72 -2.41 -9.92 4.64
N VAL A 73 -3.51 -10.52 5.07
CA VAL A 73 -4.82 -10.22 4.49
C VAL A 73 -5.32 -8.87 5.01
N LEU A 74 -5.75 -8.03 4.10
CA LEU A 74 -6.35 -6.74 4.44
C LEU A 74 -7.82 -6.94 4.78
N VAL A 75 -8.21 -6.54 5.98
CA VAL A 75 -9.58 -6.74 6.48
C VAL A 75 -10.17 -5.41 6.91
N LYS A 76 -11.39 -5.14 6.48
CA LYS A 76 -12.08 -3.93 6.88
C LYS A 76 -12.60 -4.08 8.32
N ARG A 77 -12.34 -3.08 9.14
CA ARG A 77 -12.85 -3.04 10.52
C ARG A 77 -14.34 -2.72 10.51
N GLU A 78 -15.04 -3.31 11.41
CA GLU A 78 -16.46 -3.03 11.58
C GLU A 78 -16.69 -1.82 12.48
#